data_de498b684c1a3cf9c17cd567bfe3aea4
#
_entry.id   de498b684c1a3cf9c17cd567bfe3aea4
#
_cell.length_a   1.000
_cell.length_b   1.000
_cell.length_c   1.000
_cell.angle_alpha   90.00
_cell.angle_beta   90.00
_cell.angle_gamma   90.00
#
_symmetry.space_group_name_H-M   'P 1'
#
loop_
_entity.id
_entity.type
_entity.pdbx_description
1 polymer ?
#
loop_
_entity_poly.entity_id
_entity_poly.type
_entity_poly.pdbx_seq_one_letter_code
_entity_poly.pdbx_strand_id
1 'polypeptide(L)'
;MYVNAHELAHQWFGDCITSRTSSHHWLQESFATYYGYMVEKEFFGKNYFDNTRRKAKDKTLKEALKNDNPVACSFAGGVRKYPKGAMVLDMLKYVVGEEEYQKAIKHYLEKHAYENVDSEDLLIAFHESLGLSLDWFWEQWVYKGGEPNYEVSYKRIKQEVTFIVDQVHDTTEFVRLFKMPIIFEIHFTDSTSISKDVIIESKQEEVKIKIPRGKKVDFVLFDPDNKILKNITFKKSFSMLKAQVISAKNILDRYDALVALREISYSKKKGLL
;
A
#
# COMPACT_ATOMS: atom_id res chain seq x y z
N MET A 1 15.08 -1.30 -19.55
CA MET A 1 13.81 -0.55 -19.72
C MET A 1 13.55 0.36 -18.52
N TYR A 2 13.51 -0.16 -17.30
CA TYR A 2 13.23 0.63 -16.07
C TYR A 2 14.10 1.88 -15.94
N VAL A 3 15.43 1.76 -16.05
CA VAL A 3 16.36 2.91 -15.90
C VAL A 3 16.04 4.00 -16.94
N ASN A 4 15.86 3.63 -18.21
CA ASN A 4 15.55 4.61 -19.25
C ASN A 4 14.20 5.34 -19.00
N ALA A 5 13.19 4.62 -18.49
CA ALA A 5 11.91 5.21 -18.14
C ALA A 5 12.01 6.11 -16.90
N HIS A 6 12.83 5.74 -15.94
CA HIS A 6 13.15 6.53 -14.75
C HIS A 6 13.82 7.86 -15.17
N GLU A 7 14.89 7.80 -15.96
CA GLU A 7 15.59 9.01 -16.43
C GLU A 7 14.69 9.88 -17.32
N LEU A 8 13.84 9.27 -18.13
CA LEU A 8 12.88 10.05 -18.95
C LEU A 8 11.86 10.77 -18.06
N ALA A 9 11.40 10.18 -16.98
CA ALA A 9 10.45 10.82 -16.07
C ALA A 9 11.05 12.05 -15.37
N HIS A 10 12.36 12.13 -15.22
CA HIS A 10 13.05 13.32 -14.70
C HIS A 10 12.86 14.55 -15.57
N GLN A 11 12.48 14.43 -16.86
CA GLN A 11 12.15 15.59 -17.69
C GLN A 11 10.97 16.40 -17.12
N TRP A 12 10.05 15.75 -16.40
CA TRP A 12 8.96 16.39 -15.66
C TRP A 12 9.31 16.60 -14.20
N PHE A 13 9.79 15.56 -13.52
CA PHE A 13 10.06 15.54 -12.08
C PHE A 13 11.57 15.59 -11.83
N GLY A 14 12.14 16.77 -11.94
CA GLY A 14 13.57 17.04 -11.86
C GLY A 14 13.95 18.25 -12.69
N ASP A 15 13.58 18.25 -13.98
CA ASP A 15 13.94 19.31 -14.94
C ASP A 15 12.81 20.35 -15.05
N CYS A 16 11.58 19.93 -15.39
CA CYS A 16 10.46 20.87 -15.50
C CYS A 16 10.06 21.45 -14.13
N ILE A 17 10.01 20.62 -13.10
CA ILE A 17 9.88 21.04 -11.70
C ILE A 17 11.01 20.46 -10.88
N THR A 18 11.68 21.29 -10.07
CA THR A 18 12.85 20.88 -9.29
C THR A 18 12.58 20.99 -7.80
N SER A 19 13.04 20.04 -6.99
CA SER A 19 12.89 20.12 -5.54
C SER A 19 13.72 21.28 -4.96
N ARG A 20 13.09 22.09 -4.10
CA ARG A 20 13.69 23.30 -3.50
C ARG A 20 14.90 23.00 -2.61
N THR A 21 14.86 21.87 -1.91
CA THR A 21 15.94 21.43 -1.02
C THR A 21 16.08 19.91 -1.04
N SER A 22 17.19 19.41 -0.48
CA SER A 22 17.46 17.97 -0.37
C SER A 22 16.41 17.20 0.44
N SER A 23 15.67 17.87 1.33
CA SER A 23 14.57 17.25 2.09
C SER A 23 13.39 16.88 1.18
N HIS A 24 13.19 17.61 0.10
CA HIS A 24 12.10 17.38 -0.85
C HIS A 24 12.53 16.60 -2.11
N HIS A 25 13.78 16.11 -2.15
CA HIS A 25 14.32 15.37 -3.29
C HIS A 25 13.54 14.09 -3.64
N TRP A 26 12.73 13.58 -2.69
CA TRP A 26 11.80 12.49 -2.97
C TRP A 26 10.79 12.83 -4.08
N LEU A 27 10.43 14.11 -4.26
CA LEU A 27 9.54 14.56 -5.34
C LEU A 27 10.11 14.29 -6.73
N GLN A 28 11.43 14.21 -6.88
CA GLN A 28 12.09 13.84 -8.13
C GLN A 28 12.21 12.32 -8.22
N GLU A 29 12.87 11.72 -7.24
CA GLU A 29 13.25 10.31 -7.28
C GLU A 29 12.08 9.34 -7.13
N SER A 30 11.11 9.69 -6.29
CA SER A 30 9.93 8.84 -6.12
C SER A 30 9.04 8.85 -7.35
N PHE A 31 8.82 10.01 -7.95
CA PHE A 31 8.06 10.12 -9.19
C PHE A 31 8.75 9.38 -10.34
N ALA A 32 10.05 9.60 -10.54
CA ALA A 32 10.80 8.89 -11.57
C ALA A 32 10.77 7.37 -11.36
N THR A 33 10.91 6.92 -10.11
CA THR A 33 10.78 5.50 -9.75
C THR A 33 9.38 4.96 -10.03
N TYR A 34 8.34 5.67 -9.62
CA TYR A 34 6.95 5.27 -9.79
C TYR A 34 6.56 5.18 -11.27
N TYR A 35 6.89 6.19 -12.07
CA TYR A 35 6.63 6.17 -13.51
C TYR A 35 7.47 5.12 -14.23
N GLY A 36 8.71 4.85 -13.79
CA GLY A 36 9.47 3.70 -14.24
C GLY A 36 8.74 2.37 -14.05
N TYR A 37 8.10 2.17 -12.88
CA TYR A 37 7.26 0.99 -12.62
C TYR A 37 5.99 0.97 -13.49
N MET A 38 5.38 2.13 -13.74
CA MET A 38 4.19 2.23 -14.58
C MET A 38 4.47 1.91 -16.04
N VAL A 39 5.61 2.35 -16.58
CA VAL A 39 6.07 1.97 -17.92
C VAL A 39 6.29 0.46 -18.01
N GLU A 40 6.94 -0.15 -17.02
CA GLU A 40 7.10 -1.61 -17.00
C GLU A 40 5.76 -2.36 -16.89
N LYS A 41 4.78 -1.79 -16.16
CA LYS A 41 3.41 -2.33 -16.10
C LYS A 41 2.75 -2.34 -17.47
N GLU A 42 2.92 -1.28 -18.26
CA GLU A 42 2.36 -1.17 -19.61
C GLU A 42 2.94 -2.23 -20.56
N PHE A 43 4.26 -2.46 -20.47
CA PHE A 43 4.94 -3.42 -21.34
C PHE A 43 4.81 -4.88 -20.88
N PHE A 44 4.82 -5.15 -19.58
CA PHE A 44 4.90 -6.50 -19.01
C PHE A 44 3.64 -6.92 -18.24
N GLY A 45 2.67 -6.01 -18.12
CA GLY A 45 1.38 -6.27 -17.50
C GLY A 45 1.37 -6.19 -15.96
N LYS A 46 0.14 -6.30 -15.43
CA LYS A 46 -0.14 -6.13 -13.99
C LYS A 46 0.67 -7.06 -13.08
N ASN A 47 0.82 -8.34 -13.45
CA ASN A 47 1.52 -9.29 -12.60
C ASN A 47 3.01 -8.94 -12.41
N TYR A 48 3.64 -8.36 -13.42
CA TYR A 48 5.00 -7.86 -13.32
C TYR A 48 5.07 -6.66 -12.36
N PHE A 49 4.17 -5.71 -12.53
CA PHE A 49 4.04 -4.54 -11.65
C PHE A 49 3.80 -4.94 -10.20
N ASP A 50 2.89 -5.89 -9.94
CA ASP A 50 2.62 -6.40 -8.60
C ASP A 50 3.86 -7.00 -7.95
N ASN A 51 4.66 -7.77 -8.71
CA ASN A 51 5.93 -8.30 -8.22
C ASN A 51 6.96 -7.19 -7.94
N THR A 52 6.97 -6.12 -8.74
CA THR A 52 7.82 -4.94 -8.51
C THR A 52 7.39 -4.22 -7.24
N ARG A 53 6.09 -3.98 -7.03
CA ARG A 53 5.53 -3.42 -5.78
C ARG A 53 5.90 -4.27 -4.57
N ARG A 54 5.76 -5.58 -4.66
CA ARG A 54 6.16 -6.51 -3.59
C ARG A 54 7.63 -6.36 -3.23
N LYS A 55 8.53 -6.34 -4.24
CA LYS A 55 9.97 -6.14 -4.00
C LYS A 55 10.27 -4.77 -3.36
N ALA A 56 9.60 -3.71 -3.80
CA ALA A 56 9.72 -2.37 -3.24
C ALA A 56 9.27 -2.35 -1.77
N LYS A 57 8.12 -2.98 -1.46
CA LYS A 57 7.62 -3.18 -0.09
C LYS A 57 8.63 -3.91 0.78
N ASP A 58 9.09 -5.10 0.33
CA ASP A 58 10.03 -5.92 1.10
C ASP A 58 11.32 -5.17 1.41
N LYS A 59 11.85 -4.42 0.42
CA LYS A 59 13.04 -3.58 0.57
C LYS A 59 12.81 -2.46 1.58
N THR A 60 11.66 -1.78 1.50
CA THR A 60 11.29 -0.68 2.41
C THR A 60 11.13 -1.18 3.84
N LEU A 61 10.38 -2.27 4.06
CA LEU A 61 10.15 -2.83 5.40
C LEU A 61 11.43 -3.37 6.03
N LYS A 62 12.34 -3.93 5.22
CA LYS A 62 13.67 -4.35 5.71
C LYS A 62 14.54 -3.16 6.12
N GLU A 63 14.50 -2.07 5.37
CA GLU A 63 15.23 -0.84 5.71
C GLU A 63 14.66 -0.16 6.95
N ALA A 64 13.34 -0.23 7.17
CA ALA A 64 12.66 0.35 8.33
C ALA A 64 13.22 -0.11 9.68
N LEU A 65 13.80 -1.31 9.73
CA LEU A 65 14.47 -1.83 10.92
C LEU A 65 15.74 -1.04 11.32
N LYS A 66 16.28 -0.22 10.41
CA LYS A 66 17.52 0.54 10.59
C LYS A 66 17.31 2.04 10.40
N ASN A 67 16.36 2.40 9.58
CA ASN A 67 16.10 3.76 9.16
C ASN A 67 14.60 3.93 8.91
N ASP A 68 13.91 4.53 9.85
CA ASP A 68 12.47 4.82 9.82
C ASP A 68 12.15 6.27 9.43
N ASN A 69 13.15 7.02 8.93
CA ASN A 69 12.99 8.42 8.52
C ASN A 69 11.82 8.61 7.55
N PRO A 70 11.17 9.79 7.57
CA PRO A 70 10.20 10.20 6.57
C PRO A 70 10.80 10.30 5.17
N VAL A 71 9.96 10.34 4.15
CA VAL A 71 10.44 10.56 2.77
C VAL A 71 10.91 12.00 2.57
N ALA A 72 10.22 12.96 3.17
CA ALA A 72 10.60 14.39 3.18
C ALA A 72 11.68 14.66 4.25
N CYS A 73 12.87 14.11 4.02
CA CYS A 73 14.00 14.26 4.92
C CYS A 73 15.31 14.26 4.13
N SER A 74 16.22 15.19 4.43
CA SER A 74 17.54 15.26 3.76
C SER A 74 18.37 13.98 3.97
N PHE A 75 18.20 13.33 5.13
CA PHE A 75 18.89 12.09 5.52
C PHE A 75 18.06 10.82 5.28
N ALA A 76 16.99 10.90 4.51
CA ALA A 76 16.09 9.77 4.26
C ALA A 76 16.80 8.53 3.70
N GLY A 77 17.85 8.70 2.92
CA GLY A 77 18.54 7.60 2.22
C GLY A 77 17.76 7.12 0.98
N GLY A 78 18.45 6.32 0.16
CA GLY A 78 17.91 5.91 -1.14
C GLY A 78 16.63 5.08 -1.04
N VAL A 79 16.53 4.15 -0.08
CA VAL A 79 15.31 3.30 0.04
C VAL A 79 14.07 4.12 0.37
N ARG A 80 14.21 5.19 1.15
CA ARG A 80 13.10 6.09 1.47
C ARG A 80 12.71 6.97 0.29
N LYS A 81 13.69 7.51 -0.43
CA LYS A 81 13.46 8.42 -1.57
C LYS A 81 12.97 7.69 -2.83
N TYR A 82 13.38 6.44 -3.07
CA TYR A 82 13.05 5.69 -4.28
C TYR A 82 11.85 4.73 -4.05
N PRO A 83 12.04 3.50 -3.53
CA PRO A 83 10.94 2.55 -3.44
C PRO A 83 9.85 2.95 -2.44
N LYS A 84 10.17 3.50 -1.25
CA LYS A 84 9.14 3.95 -0.32
C LYS A 84 8.33 5.10 -0.91
N GLY A 85 8.99 6.11 -1.46
CA GLY A 85 8.30 7.24 -2.06
C GLY A 85 7.44 6.84 -3.24
N ALA A 86 7.91 5.93 -4.12
CA ALA A 86 7.08 5.38 -5.19
C ALA A 86 5.84 4.65 -4.67
N MET A 87 5.95 3.92 -3.55
CA MET A 87 4.80 3.29 -2.90
C MET A 87 3.86 4.32 -2.25
N VAL A 88 4.39 5.41 -1.71
CA VAL A 88 3.56 6.53 -1.19
C VAL A 88 2.73 7.13 -2.32
N LEU A 89 3.30 7.32 -3.50
CA LEU A 89 2.54 7.79 -4.69
C LEU A 89 1.48 6.78 -5.15
N ASP A 90 1.79 5.47 -5.14
CA ASP A 90 0.82 4.43 -5.47
C ASP A 90 -0.33 4.36 -4.44
N MET A 91 -0.03 4.54 -3.15
CA MET A 91 -1.04 4.64 -2.09
C MET A 91 -1.86 5.92 -2.19
N LEU A 92 -1.24 7.06 -2.55
CA LEU A 92 -1.96 8.32 -2.78
C LEU A 92 -2.99 8.15 -3.91
N LYS A 93 -2.56 7.53 -5.03
CA LYS A 93 -3.45 7.17 -6.12
C LYS A 93 -4.58 6.24 -5.68
N TYR A 94 -4.29 5.25 -4.85
CA TYR A 94 -5.33 4.37 -4.27
C TYR A 94 -6.35 5.14 -3.43
N VAL A 95 -5.90 6.12 -2.64
CA VAL A 95 -6.77 6.93 -1.77
C VAL A 95 -7.68 7.86 -2.55
N VAL A 96 -7.16 8.53 -3.58
CA VAL A 96 -7.93 9.55 -4.31
C VAL A 96 -8.64 9.00 -5.55
N GLY A 97 -8.19 7.89 -6.11
CA GLY A 97 -8.65 7.35 -7.39
C GLY A 97 -7.70 7.67 -8.54
N GLU A 98 -7.75 6.83 -9.60
CA GLU A 98 -6.85 6.94 -10.76
C GLU A 98 -7.02 8.26 -11.52
N GLU A 99 -8.29 8.63 -11.83
CA GLU A 99 -8.61 9.82 -12.62
C GLU A 99 -8.27 11.09 -11.84
N GLU A 100 -8.62 11.14 -10.57
CA GLU A 100 -8.34 12.25 -9.65
C GLU A 100 -6.85 12.44 -9.46
N TYR A 101 -6.11 11.33 -9.31
CA TYR A 101 -4.65 11.39 -9.22
C TYR A 101 -4.03 12.02 -10.46
N GLN A 102 -4.42 11.56 -11.66
CA GLN A 102 -3.90 12.09 -12.91
C GLN A 102 -4.23 13.56 -13.09
N LYS A 103 -5.46 13.96 -12.75
CA LYS A 103 -5.90 15.37 -12.80
C LYS A 103 -5.06 16.24 -11.87
N ALA A 104 -4.82 15.81 -10.65
CA ALA A 104 -4.03 16.56 -9.67
C ALA A 104 -2.55 16.65 -10.08
N ILE A 105 -1.95 15.57 -10.58
CA ILE A 105 -0.57 15.60 -11.09
C ILE A 105 -0.43 16.53 -12.29
N LYS A 106 -1.39 16.52 -13.23
CA LYS A 106 -1.40 17.45 -14.34
C LYS A 106 -1.44 18.90 -13.85
N HIS A 107 -2.35 19.20 -12.93
CA HIS A 107 -2.46 20.53 -12.31
C HIS A 107 -1.15 20.95 -11.64
N TYR A 108 -0.53 20.05 -10.87
CA TYR A 108 0.76 20.29 -10.22
C TYR A 108 1.86 20.67 -11.21
N LEU A 109 2.00 19.91 -12.31
CA LEU A 109 3.00 20.17 -13.35
C LEU A 109 2.74 21.49 -14.10
N GLU A 110 1.48 21.79 -14.43
CA GLU A 110 1.11 23.02 -15.14
C GLU A 110 1.32 24.26 -14.27
N LYS A 111 0.96 24.17 -12.98
CA LYS A 111 1.06 25.28 -12.03
C LYS A 111 2.51 25.66 -11.70
N HIS A 112 3.37 24.64 -11.56
CA HIS A 112 4.75 24.83 -11.08
C HIS A 112 5.81 24.62 -12.18
N ALA A 113 5.41 24.70 -13.44
CA ALA A 113 6.35 24.53 -14.56
C ALA A 113 7.53 25.52 -14.45
N TYR A 114 8.75 24.98 -14.44
CA TYR A 114 10.02 25.71 -14.31
C TYR A 114 10.24 26.39 -12.94
N GLU A 115 9.58 25.89 -11.90
CA GLU A 115 9.73 26.38 -10.53
C GLU A 115 10.45 25.36 -9.64
N ASN A 116 10.92 25.87 -8.49
CA ASN A 116 11.40 25.05 -7.39
C ASN A 116 10.25 24.77 -6.42
N VAL A 117 9.99 23.49 -6.13
CA VAL A 117 8.85 23.01 -5.36
C VAL A 117 9.28 22.29 -4.08
N ASP A 118 8.34 22.19 -3.16
CA ASP A 118 8.45 21.38 -1.96
C ASP A 118 7.25 20.44 -1.78
N SER A 119 7.24 19.67 -0.70
CA SER A 119 6.17 18.68 -0.46
C SER A 119 4.81 19.31 -0.24
N GLU A 120 4.77 20.56 0.24
CA GLU A 120 3.53 21.31 0.45
C GLU A 120 2.92 21.77 -0.88
N ASP A 121 3.74 22.16 -1.86
CA ASP A 121 3.26 22.54 -3.19
C ASP A 121 2.48 21.40 -3.87
N LEU A 122 2.94 20.14 -3.69
CA LEU A 122 2.22 18.98 -4.18
C LEU A 122 0.89 18.76 -3.43
N LEU A 123 0.88 18.90 -2.10
CA LEU A 123 -0.34 18.81 -1.28
C LEU A 123 -1.37 19.85 -1.70
N ILE A 124 -0.93 21.11 -1.85
CA ILE A 124 -1.78 22.23 -2.29
C ILE A 124 -2.37 21.95 -3.69
N ALA A 125 -1.56 21.43 -4.62
CA ALA A 125 -2.05 21.12 -5.97
C ALA A 125 -3.15 20.04 -5.95
N PHE A 126 -3.05 19.02 -5.10
CA PHE A 126 -4.12 18.05 -4.88
C PHE A 126 -5.37 18.70 -4.28
N HIS A 127 -5.20 19.57 -3.27
CA HIS A 127 -6.32 20.29 -2.67
C HIS A 127 -7.05 21.18 -3.69
N GLU A 128 -6.31 21.98 -4.45
CA GLU A 128 -6.86 22.87 -5.47
C GLU A 128 -7.59 22.12 -6.59
N SER A 129 -7.00 20.99 -7.02
CA SER A 129 -7.56 20.19 -8.13
C SER A 129 -8.80 19.40 -7.73
N LEU A 130 -8.84 18.89 -6.49
CA LEU A 130 -9.84 17.90 -6.06
C LEU A 130 -10.79 18.41 -4.97
N GLY A 131 -10.46 19.52 -4.30
CA GLY A 131 -11.22 20.01 -3.14
C GLY A 131 -11.16 19.10 -1.90
N LEU A 132 -10.15 18.19 -1.84
CA LEU A 132 -9.97 17.23 -0.76
C LEU A 132 -8.83 17.65 0.17
N SER A 133 -9.01 17.57 1.49
CA SER A 133 -7.90 17.66 2.45
C SER A 133 -7.22 16.30 2.57
N LEU A 134 -5.91 16.31 2.27
CA LEU A 134 -5.01 15.15 2.38
C LEU A 134 -3.94 15.35 3.45
N ASP A 135 -4.09 16.35 4.33
CA ASP A 135 -3.16 16.65 5.42
C ASP A 135 -2.82 15.42 6.27
N TRP A 136 -3.86 14.62 6.57
CA TRP A 136 -3.69 13.36 7.30
C TRP A 136 -2.78 12.37 6.58
N PHE A 137 -2.80 12.34 5.23
CA PHE A 137 -1.96 11.45 4.43
C PHE A 137 -0.51 11.97 4.40
N TRP A 138 -0.34 13.29 4.19
CA TRP A 138 0.98 13.93 4.21
C TRP A 138 1.66 13.81 5.56
N GLU A 139 0.93 14.06 6.65
CA GLU A 139 1.48 13.96 8.01
C GLU A 139 2.11 12.58 8.25
N GLN A 140 1.42 11.50 7.92
CA GLN A 140 1.88 10.15 8.24
C GLN A 140 2.82 9.52 7.21
N TRP A 141 2.71 9.86 5.92
CA TRP A 141 3.49 9.21 4.87
C TRP A 141 4.63 10.04 4.31
N VAL A 142 4.55 11.37 4.43
CA VAL A 142 5.54 12.32 3.90
C VAL A 142 6.39 12.90 5.00
N TYR A 143 5.78 13.42 6.08
CA TYR A 143 6.48 14.16 7.14
C TYR A 143 6.82 13.33 8.37
N LYS A 144 6.14 12.21 8.59
CA LYS A 144 6.44 11.27 9.67
C LYS A 144 7.09 10.00 9.15
N GLY A 145 7.72 9.28 10.05
CA GLY A 145 8.46 8.06 9.74
C GLY A 145 7.70 6.77 10.02
N GLY A 146 8.37 5.66 9.83
CA GLY A 146 7.85 4.33 10.10
C GLY A 146 6.89 3.79 9.05
N GLU A 147 6.36 2.61 9.32
CA GLU A 147 5.34 1.90 8.56
C GLU A 147 4.38 1.17 9.52
N PRO A 148 3.09 1.04 9.16
CA PRO A 148 2.14 0.34 10.01
C PRO A 148 2.48 -1.15 10.09
N ASN A 149 2.27 -1.72 11.29
CA ASN A 149 2.31 -3.15 11.53
C ASN A 149 0.96 -3.58 12.08
N TYR A 150 0.24 -4.40 11.32
CA TYR A 150 -1.08 -4.88 11.67
C TYR A 150 -1.04 -6.32 12.17
N GLU A 151 -1.67 -6.58 13.31
CA GLU A 151 -2.13 -7.92 13.67
C GLU A 151 -3.60 -8.03 13.39
N VAL A 152 -3.95 -8.98 12.50
CA VAL A 152 -5.33 -9.19 12.07
C VAL A 152 -5.79 -10.56 12.50
N SER A 153 -6.95 -10.60 13.14
CA SER A 153 -7.66 -11.83 13.43
C SER A 153 -9.11 -11.74 12.95
N TYR A 154 -9.79 -12.87 12.85
CA TYR A 154 -11.20 -12.90 12.54
C TYR A 154 -11.92 -13.95 13.36
N LYS A 155 -13.21 -13.69 13.63
CA LYS A 155 -14.13 -14.66 14.22
C LYS A 155 -15.40 -14.70 13.40
N ARG A 156 -15.99 -15.88 13.26
CA ARG A 156 -17.31 -16.06 12.63
C ARG A 156 -18.32 -16.49 13.69
N ILE A 157 -19.39 -15.72 13.81
CA ILE A 157 -20.53 -16.05 14.67
C ILE A 157 -21.80 -16.02 13.81
N LYS A 158 -22.42 -17.19 13.61
CA LYS A 158 -23.62 -17.33 12.77
C LYS A 158 -23.40 -16.74 11.36
N GLN A 159 -24.06 -15.65 11.04
CA GLN A 159 -24.06 -14.96 9.75
C GLN A 159 -23.26 -13.64 9.81
N GLU A 160 -22.24 -13.58 10.65
CA GLU A 160 -21.36 -12.43 10.74
C GLU A 160 -19.91 -12.88 10.86
N VAL A 161 -19.02 -12.23 10.12
CA VAL A 161 -17.57 -12.24 10.33
C VAL A 161 -17.17 -10.92 10.95
N THR A 162 -16.48 -10.99 12.06
CA THR A 162 -15.84 -9.84 12.71
C THR A 162 -14.34 -9.96 12.52
N PHE A 163 -13.72 -8.98 11.85
CA PHE A 163 -12.28 -8.80 11.86
C PHE A 163 -11.90 -7.93 13.06
N ILE A 164 -10.83 -8.28 13.72
CA ILE A 164 -10.18 -7.49 14.76
C ILE A 164 -8.84 -7.08 14.19
N VAL A 165 -8.59 -5.79 14.13
CA VAL A 165 -7.38 -5.19 13.55
C VAL A 165 -6.68 -4.40 14.63
N ASP A 166 -5.45 -4.80 14.96
CA ASP A 166 -4.59 -4.11 15.92
C ASP A 166 -3.40 -3.48 15.18
N GLN A 167 -3.12 -2.20 15.42
CA GLN A 167 -1.86 -1.57 15.05
C GLN A 167 -0.86 -1.80 16.18
N VAL A 168 0.15 -2.66 15.92
CA VAL A 168 1.05 -3.18 16.97
C VAL A 168 2.48 -2.61 16.90
N HIS A 169 2.75 -1.69 15.99
CA HIS A 169 4.03 -0.99 15.96
C HIS A 169 4.16 -0.02 17.14
N ASP A 170 5.38 0.24 17.55
CA ASP A 170 5.66 1.23 18.60
C ASP A 170 5.35 2.63 18.08
N THR A 171 4.62 3.39 18.87
CA THR A 171 4.32 4.79 18.58
C THR A 171 5.30 5.70 19.31
N THR A 172 5.81 6.69 18.58
CA THR A 172 6.73 7.70 19.08
C THR A 172 6.25 9.09 18.66
N GLU A 173 7.01 10.13 18.95
CA GLU A 173 6.75 11.46 18.41
C GLU A 173 6.81 11.49 16.86
N PHE A 174 7.64 10.61 16.27
CA PHE A 174 7.87 10.53 14.82
C PHE A 174 7.06 9.45 14.13
N VAL A 175 6.62 8.41 14.84
CA VAL A 175 5.83 7.30 14.30
C VAL A 175 4.52 7.24 15.04
N ARG A 176 3.42 7.55 14.36
CA ARG A 176 2.06 7.54 14.94
C ARG A 176 1.24 6.38 14.43
N LEU A 177 0.01 6.23 14.92
CA LEU A 177 -0.96 5.34 14.31
C LEU A 177 -1.26 5.81 12.89
N PHE A 178 -1.45 4.86 11.98
CA PHE A 178 -1.73 5.13 10.58
C PHE A 178 -3.24 5.10 10.34
N LYS A 179 -3.69 6.07 9.53
CA LYS A 179 -5.05 6.16 9.03
C LYS A 179 -5.04 5.75 7.55
N MET A 180 -5.75 4.68 7.19
CA MET A 180 -5.86 4.25 5.79
C MET A 180 -7.23 3.63 5.50
N PRO A 181 -7.81 3.87 4.31
CA PRO A 181 -8.91 3.07 3.81
C PRO A 181 -8.40 1.66 3.52
N ILE A 182 -9.04 0.66 4.10
CA ILE A 182 -8.67 -0.75 3.93
C ILE A 182 -9.89 -1.54 3.48
N ILE A 183 -9.70 -2.33 2.43
CA ILE A 183 -10.71 -3.25 1.94
C ILE A 183 -10.62 -4.56 2.70
N PHE A 184 -11.77 -5.07 3.14
CA PHE A 184 -11.94 -6.40 3.69
C PHE A 184 -12.77 -7.22 2.70
N GLU A 185 -12.33 -8.42 2.36
CA GLU A 185 -13.09 -9.33 1.51
C GLU A 185 -13.39 -10.65 2.20
N ILE A 186 -14.60 -11.17 1.96
CA ILE A 186 -15.00 -12.52 2.35
C ILE A 186 -15.38 -13.26 1.08
N HIS A 187 -14.64 -14.33 0.79
CA HIS A 187 -14.85 -15.22 -0.34
C HIS A 187 -15.61 -16.46 0.10
N PHE A 188 -16.54 -16.92 -0.73
CA PHE A 188 -17.40 -18.06 -0.45
C PHE A 188 -17.05 -19.26 -1.35
N THR A 189 -17.40 -20.47 -0.89
CA THR A 189 -17.15 -21.72 -1.60
C THR A 189 -17.85 -21.84 -2.95
N ASP A 190 -18.81 -20.97 -3.24
CA ASP A 190 -19.49 -20.86 -4.53
C ASP A 190 -18.87 -19.80 -5.47
N SER A 191 -17.64 -19.41 -5.21
CA SER A 191 -16.86 -18.44 -5.97
C SER A 191 -17.42 -17.00 -5.97
N THR A 192 -18.39 -16.69 -5.13
CA THR A 192 -18.83 -15.30 -4.91
C THR A 192 -18.07 -14.67 -3.76
N SER A 193 -18.06 -13.34 -3.69
CA SER A 193 -17.43 -12.59 -2.59
C SER A 193 -18.25 -11.38 -2.21
N ILE A 194 -17.99 -10.86 -1.02
CA ILE A 194 -18.46 -9.55 -0.56
C ILE A 194 -17.27 -8.77 -0.05
N SER A 195 -17.29 -7.45 -0.21
CA SER A 195 -16.26 -6.54 0.27
C SER A 195 -16.84 -5.44 1.16
N LYS A 196 -15.99 -4.86 1.99
CA LYS A 196 -16.30 -3.69 2.79
C LYS A 196 -15.07 -2.81 2.90
N ASP A 197 -15.22 -1.53 2.55
CA ASP A 197 -14.21 -0.51 2.76
C ASP A 197 -14.39 0.12 4.14
N VAL A 198 -13.30 0.22 4.90
CA VAL A 198 -13.29 0.81 6.24
C VAL A 198 -12.02 1.62 6.42
N ILE A 199 -12.14 2.81 6.98
CA ILE A 199 -10.97 3.57 7.43
C ILE A 199 -10.51 2.97 8.75
N ILE A 200 -9.28 2.47 8.78
CA ILE A 200 -8.60 2.01 9.99
C ILE A 200 -7.70 3.16 10.45
N GLU A 201 -7.94 3.68 11.66
CA GLU A 201 -7.18 4.81 12.23
C GLU A 201 -6.87 4.68 13.72
N SER A 202 -7.56 3.75 14.41
CA SER A 202 -7.38 3.53 15.83
C SER A 202 -6.36 2.42 16.11
N LYS A 203 -5.88 2.34 17.36
CA LYS A 203 -4.97 1.27 17.81
C LYS A 203 -5.60 -0.11 17.65
N GLN A 204 -6.90 -0.24 17.89
CA GLN A 204 -7.68 -1.46 17.67
C GLN A 204 -9.04 -1.10 17.09
N GLU A 205 -9.47 -1.85 16.08
CA GLU A 205 -10.80 -1.71 15.50
C GLU A 205 -11.46 -3.06 15.20
N GLU A 206 -12.78 -3.10 15.34
CA GLU A 206 -13.62 -4.23 14.96
C GLU A 206 -14.40 -3.91 13.68
N VAL A 207 -14.20 -4.71 12.64
CA VAL A 207 -14.95 -4.59 11.37
C VAL A 207 -15.90 -5.76 11.22
N LYS A 208 -17.19 -5.50 11.32
CA LYS A 208 -18.27 -6.50 11.20
C LYS A 208 -18.83 -6.51 9.79
N ILE A 209 -18.92 -7.71 9.22
CA ILE A 209 -19.47 -7.95 7.89
C ILE A 209 -20.51 -9.07 7.96
N LYS A 210 -21.74 -8.75 7.58
CA LYS A 210 -22.83 -9.73 7.52
C LYS A 210 -22.67 -10.65 6.32
N ILE A 211 -22.81 -11.95 6.55
CA ILE A 211 -22.76 -12.97 5.50
C ILE A 211 -24.19 -13.27 5.02
N PRO A 212 -24.42 -13.33 3.70
CA PRO A 212 -25.70 -13.75 3.16
C PRO A 212 -26.08 -15.16 3.64
N ARG A 213 -27.37 -15.41 3.86
CA ARG A 213 -27.87 -16.69 4.33
C ARG A 213 -27.50 -17.81 3.38
N GLY A 214 -27.06 -18.94 3.91
CA GLY A 214 -26.65 -20.11 3.13
C GLY A 214 -25.23 -20.09 2.60
N LYS A 215 -24.51 -18.96 2.67
CA LYS A 215 -23.12 -18.86 2.22
C LYS A 215 -22.14 -19.49 3.22
N LYS A 216 -21.16 -20.22 2.68
CA LYS A 216 -20.05 -20.81 3.44
C LYS A 216 -18.76 -20.07 3.10
N VAL A 217 -18.10 -19.52 4.13
CA VAL A 217 -16.81 -18.83 3.95
C VAL A 217 -15.74 -19.81 3.53
N ASP A 218 -15.02 -19.46 2.48
CA ASP A 218 -13.87 -20.19 1.95
C ASP A 218 -12.57 -19.57 2.45
N PHE A 219 -12.36 -18.28 2.21
CA PHE A 219 -11.26 -17.50 2.78
C PHE A 219 -11.64 -16.03 2.96
N VAL A 220 -10.79 -15.31 3.69
CA VAL A 220 -10.95 -13.87 3.94
C VAL A 220 -9.66 -13.13 3.59
N LEU A 221 -9.78 -11.86 3.15
CA LEU A 221 -8.66 -10.99 2.84
C LEU A 221 -8.74 -9.69 3.64
N PHE A 222 -7.60 -9.15 3.97
CA PHE A 222 -7.34 -7.82 4.50
C PHE A 222 -6.40 -7.12 3.53
N ASP A 223 -6.78 -5.98 3.00
CA ASP A 223 -6.07 -5.24 1.97
C ASP A 223 -5.72 -6.12 0.74
N PRO A 224 -6.75 -6.63 0.01
CA PRO A 224 -6.55 -7.42 -1.18
C PRO A 224 -5.68 -6.67 -2.21
N ASP A 225 -4.82 -7.43 -2.89
CA ASP A 225 -3.81 -6.90 -3.83
C ASP A 225 -2.70 -6.06 -3.15
N ASN A 226 -2.61 -6.06 -1.82
CA ASN A 226 -1.55 -5.37 -1.06
C ASN A 226 -1.37 -3.89 -1.47
N LYS A 227 -2.46 -3.10 -1.42
CA LYS A 227 -2.47 -1.69 -1.79
C LYS A 227 -1.63 -0.82 -0.84
N ILE A 228 -1.51 -1.25 0.41
CA ILE A 228 -0.91 -0.45 1.48
C ILE A 228 0.47 -1.01 1.83
N LEU A 229 1.44 -0.12 1.98
CA LEU A 229 2.75 -0.42 2.54
C LEU A 229 2.60 -0.74 4.03
N LYS A 230 2.77 -2.00 4.42
CA LYS A 230 2.56 -2.46 5.79
C LYS A 230 3.29 -3.76 6.08
N ASN A 231 3.61 -3.99 7.35
CA ASN A 231 3.76 -5.33 7.91
C ASN A 231 2.41 -5.88 8.32
N ILE A 232 2.22 -7.18 8.22
CA ILE A 232 0.98 -7.83 8.64
C ILE A 232 1.23 -9.22 9.19
N THR A 233 0.56 -9.53 10.30
CA THR A 233 0.37 -10.88 10.83
C THR A 233 -1.10 -11.23 10.74
N PHE A 234 -1.45 -12.19 9.90
CA PHE A 234 -2.84 -12.65 9.75
C PHE A 234 -2.89 -14.17 9.73
N LYS A 235 -3.14 -14.77 10.90
CA LYS A 235 -3.20 -16.22 11.05
C LYS A 235 -4.50 -16.78 10.50
N LYS A 236 -4.38 -17.68 9.53
CA LYS A 236 -5.48 -18.39 8.87
C LYS A 236 -5.30 -19.88 8.98
N SER A 237 -6.39 -20.65 8.87
CA SER A 237 -6.32 -22.11 8.84
C SER A 237 -5.65 -22.59 7.55
N PHE A 238 -5.10 -23.80 7.57
CA PHE A 238 -4.52 -24.41 6.36
C PHE A 238 -5.51 -24.50 5.20
N SER A 239 -6.76 -24.92 5.48
CA SER A 239 -7.80 -25.01 4.46
C SER A 239 -8.11 -23.66 3.80
N MET A 240 -8.16 -22.60 4.61
CA MET A 240 -8.37 -21.25 4.13
C MET A 240 -7.19 -20.74 3.29
N LEU A 241 -5.95 -20.98 3.72
CA LEU A 241 -4.77 -20.61 2.94
C LEU A 241 -4.71 -21.38 1.61
N LYS A 242 -5.05 -22.68 1.63
CA LYS A 242 -5.15 -23.49 0.40
C LYS A 242 -6.20 -22.93 -0.56
N ALA A 243 -7.38 -22.58 -0.07
CA ALA A 243 -8.43 -21.96 -0.87
C ALA A 243 -7.97 -20.61 -1.45
N GLN A 244 -7.32 -19.79 -0.64
CA GLN A 244 -6.80 -18.49 -1.07
C GLN A 244 -5.74 -18.64 -2.18
N VAL A 245 -4.81 -19.62 -2.10
CA VAL A 245 -3.83 -19.89 -3.17
C VAL A 245 -4.52 -20.26 -4.48
N ILE A 246 -5.57 -21.07 -4.40
CA ILE A 246 -6.27 -21.59 -5.58
C ILE A 246 -7.18 -20.53 -6.20
N SER A 247 -7.94 -19.81 -5.37
CA SER A 247 -9.10 -19.04 -5.81
C SER A 247 -8.96 -17.52 -5.69
N ALA A 248 -7.94 -16.99 -5.00
CA ALA A 248 -7.77 -15.55 -4.93
C ALA A 248 -7.45 -14.96 -6.31
N LYS A 249 -8.07 -13.83 -6.60
CA LYS A 249 -7.99 -13.17 -7.92
C LYS A 249 -6.59 -12.61 -8.17
N ASN A 250 -6.02 -11.92 -7.18
CA ASN A 250 -4.76 -11.20 -7.33
C ASN A 250 -3.56 -12.11 -7.03
N ILE A 251 -2.48 -11.92 -7.75
CA ILE A 251 -1.26 -12.71 -7.59
C ILE A 251 -0.60 -12.50 -6.21
N LEU A 252 -0.70 -11.27 -5.66
CA LEU A 252 -0.12 -10.97 -4.34
C LEU A 252 -0.87 -11.68 -3.22
N ASP A 253 -2.20 -11.78 -3.30
CA ASP A 253 -3.00 -12.51 -2.32
C ASP A 253 -2.66 -14.02 -2.31
N ARG A 254 -2.43 -14.60 -3.49
CA ARG A 254 -1.96 -16.00 -3.63
C ARG A 254 -0.56 -16.17 -3.06
N TYR A 255 0.34 -15.23 -3.36
CA TYR A 255 1.70 -15.23 -2.88
C TYR A 255 1.76 -15.19 -1.34
N ASP A 256 0.98 -14.30 -0.70
CA ASP A 256 0.91 -14.19 0.75
C ASP A 256 0.42 -15.48 1.40
N ALA A 257 -0.56 -16.14 0.80
CA ALA A 257 -1.03 -17.44 1.28
C ALA A 257 0.04 -18.54 1.12
N LEU A 258 0.81 -18.53 0.02
CA LEU A 258 1.93 -19.46 -0.17
C LEU A 258 3.04 -19.24 0.86
N VAL A 259 3.37 -17.98 1.15
CA VAL A 259 4.35 -17.63 2.20
C VAL A 259 3.85 -18.13 3.56
N ALA A 260 2.60 -17.85 3.92
CA ALA A 260 2.01 -18.30 5.18
C ALA A 260 1.94 -19.84 5.30
N LEU A 261 1.72 -20.55 4.20
CA LEU A 261 1.75 -22.02 4.17
C LEU A 261 3.15 -22.59 4.45
N ARG A 262 4.22 -21.87 4.15
CA ARG A 262 5.59 -22.34 4.45
C ARG A 262 5.84 -22.46 5.94
N GLU A 263 5.23 -21.56 6.74
CA GLU A 263 5.36 -21.52 8.21
C GLU A 263 4.59 -22.67 8.91
N ILE A 264 3.66 -23.31 8.20
CA ILE A 264 2.87 -24.42 8.79
C ILE A 264 3.71 -25.70 8.80
N SER A 265 3.74 -26.40 9.93
CA SER A 265 4.50 -27.64 10.09
C SER A 265 4.10 -28.73 9.07
N TYR A 266 5.08 -29.53 8.63
CA TYR A 266 4.87 -30.59 7.64
C TYR A 266 3.82 -31.64 8.10
N SER A 267 3.77 -31.95 9.40
CA SER A 267 2.77 -32.89 9.94
C SER A 267 1.33 -32.45 9.71
N LYS A 268 1.06 -31.13 9.78
CA LYS A 268 -0.28 -30.57 9.46
C LYS A 268 -0.56 -30.56 7.94
N LYS A 269 0.48 -30.47 7.11
CA LYS A 269 0.34 -30.50 5.63
C LYS A 269 0.02 -31.92 5.11
N LYS A 270 0.65 -32.94 5.71
CA LYS A 270 0.53 -34.35 5.27
C LYS A 270 -0.89 -34.93 5.42
N GLY A 271 -1.69 -34.42 6.35
CA GLY A 271 -3.06 -34.89 6.55
C GLY A 271 -4.11 -34.27 5.61
N LEU A 272 -3.69 -33.39 4.67
CA LEU A 272 -4.55 -32.59 3.81
C LEU A 272 -4.17 -32.67 2.30
N LEU A 273 -3.08 -33.37 1.98
CA LEU A 273 -2.69 -33.81 0.65
C LEU A 273 -3.23 -35.22 0.39
#